data_d5106980d23527763e5b11b242e2483f
#
_entry.id   d5106980d23527763e5b11b242e2483f
#
_cell.length_a   1.000
_cell.length_b   1.000
_cell.length_c   1.000
_cell.angle_alpha   90.00
_cell.angle_beta   90.00
_cell.angle_gamma   90.00
#
_symmetry.space_group_name_H-M   'P 1'
#
loop_
_entity.id
_entity.type
_entity.pdbx_description
1 polymer ?
#
loop_
_entity_poly.entity_id
_entity_poly.type
_entity_poly.pdbx_seq_one_letter_code
_entity_poly.pdbx_strand_id
1 'polypeptide(L)'
;HAAVAALRSSRNTSEGSHIDFSMVEAVLATMPGPLIEYQLTGDRSERSGNTDENFYPHGAFKALGDDSWVAIAVTDQDQWRTLAKIVDAPAEFMELNLEQRRQRSDVVEKSINAWISSIAPEKAMEILQEAGVPASASFTSEQLTHSDHLNERGFFEMLDDRNGESRLLPTLPWHWDGDIVLNFGRPPDLGGDTRFVLHSILGYPDEDIDRMEKAGALT
;
A
#
# COMPACT_ATOMS: atom_id res chain seq x y z
N HIS A 1 4.63 14.89 9.85
CA HIS A 1 4.93 15.22 11.25
C HIS A 1 5.68 16.56 11.38
N ALA A 2 6.78 16.80 10.63
CA ALA A 2 7.58 18.03 10.74
C ALA A 2 6.74 19.31 10.52
N ALA A 3 5.90 19.34 9.46
CA ALA A 3 5.02 20.48 9.21
C ALA A 3 4.03 20.74 10.36
N VAL A 4 3.43 19.69 10.94
CA VAL A 4 2.51 19.83 12.09
C VAL A 4 3.23 20.34 13.33
N ALA A 5 4.45 19.84 13.59
CA ALA A 5 5.29 20.31 14.69
C ALA A 5 5.66 21.78 14.53
N ALA A 6 6.09 22.21 13.33
CA ALA A 6 6.41 23.60 13.03
C ALA A 6 5.19 24.52 13.14
N LEU A 7 4.01 24.06 12.66
CA LEU A 7 2.77 24.82 12.80
C LEU A 7 2.39 25.02 14.28
N ARG A 8 2.51 23.96 15.10
CA ARG A 8 2.27 24.06 16.54
C ARG A 8 3.26 25.02 17.22
N SER A 9 4.55 24.94 16.85
CA SER A 9 5.59 25.85 17.34
C SER A 9 5.25 27.30 16.98
N SER A 10 4.96 27.57 15.69
CA SER A 10 4.60 28.90 15.21
C SER A 10 3.39 29.51 15.92
N ARG A 11 2.37 28.69 16.23
CA ARG A 11 1.20 29.15 17.01
C ARG A 11 1.55 29.53 18.42
N ASN A 12 2.57 28.92 19.04
CA ASN A 12 2.99 29.20 20.41
C ASN A 12 4.00 30.35 20.49
N THR A 13 4.86 30.53 19.51
CA THR A 13 5.97 31.50 19.49
C THR A 13 5.70 32.72 18.62
N SER A 14 4.72 32.64 17.72
CA SER A 14 4.48 33.59 16.62
C SER A 14 5.64 33.74 15.65
N GLU A 15 6.54 32.75 15.63
CA GLU A 15 7.68 32.70 14.73
C GLU A 15 7.49 31.61 13.66
N GLY A 16 7.79 31.92 12.40
CA GLY A 16 7.81 30.95 11.31
C GLY A 16 9.07 30.10 11.35
N SER A 17 9.03 28.95 10.69
CA SER A 17 10.16 28.04 10.56
C SER A 17 10.41 27.67 9.11
N HIS A 18 11.68 27.55 8.72
CA HIS A 18 12.08 26.91 7.47
C HIS A 18 12.42 25.45 7.78
N ILE A 19 11.84 24.51 7.01
CA ILE A 19 12.10 23.07 7.16
C ILE A 19 12.84 22.60 5.92
N ASP A 20 14.09 22.19 6.08
CA ASP A 20 14.85 21.47 5.07
C ASP A 20 14.60 19.98 5.26
N PHE A 21 14.15 19.30 4.20
CA PHE A 21 13.71 17.90 4.25
C PHE A 21 14.28 17.11 3.07
N SER A 22 15.09 16.12 3.39
CA SER A 22 15.62 15.17 2.42
C SER A 22 14.72 13.91 2.32
N MET A 23 14.19 13.63 1.14
CA MET A 23 13.42 12.41 0.89
C MET A 23 14.29 11.14 1.06
N VAL A 24 15.54 11.18 0.67
CA VAL A 24 16.48 10.05 0.79
C VAL A 24 16.71 9.71 2.27
N GLU A 25 16.98 10.72 3.10
CA GLU A 25 17.17 10.51 4.54
C GLU A 25 15.91 10.00 5.22
N ALA A 26 14.74 10.48 4.81
CA ALA A 26 13.47 9.98 5.32
C ALA A 26 13.26 8.49 5.00
N VAL A 27 13.59 8.04 3.80
CA VAL A 27 13.55 6.61 3.42
C VAL A 27 14.57 5.81 4.22
N LEU A 28 15.81 6.28 4.34
CA LEU A 28 16.85 5.62 5.12
C LEU A 28 16.44 5.45 6.60
N ALA A 29 15.76 6.43 7.17
CA ALA A 29 15.26 6.35 8.54
C ALA A 29 14.22 5.23 8.75
N THR A 30 13.57 4.77 7.70
CA THR A 30 12.63 3.63 7.76
C THR A 30 13.31 2.27 7.55
N MET A 31 14.60 2.26 7.23
CA MET A 31 15.39 1.06 6.91
C MET A 31 16.57 0.86 7.85
N PRO A 32 16.41 0.85 9.19
CA PRO A 32 17.54 0.72 10.11
C PRO A 32 18.20 -0.67 10.06
N GLY A 33 17.44 -1.74 9.77
CA GLY A 33 17.93 -3.13 9.80
C GLY A 33 19.16 -3.34 8.93
N PRO A 34 19.08 -3.15 7.60
CA PRO A 34 20.24 -3.34 6.70
C PRO A 34 21.45 -2.46 7.04
N LEU A 35 21.23 -1.24 7.57
CA LEU A 35 22.30 -0.35 7.98
C LEU A 35 23.03 -0.85 9.24
N ILE A 36 22.28 -1.38 10.21
CA ILE A 36 22.84 -1.95 11.44
C ILE A 36 23.56 -3.26 11.12
N GLU A 37 22.95 -4.13 10.32
CA GLU A 37 23.55 -5.39 9.90
C GLU A 37 24.91 -5.17 9.24
N TYR A 38 25.00 -4.25 8.27
CA TYR A 38 26.27 -3.91 7.64
C TYR A 38 27.32 -3.40 8.64
N GLN A 39 26.92 -2.62 9.64
CA GLN A 39 27.86 -2.12 10.66
C GLN A 39 28.35 -3.23 11.59
N LEU A 40 27.54 -4.26 11.83
CA LEU A 40 27.91 -5.37 12.72
C LEU A 40 28.71 -6.47 12.01
N THR A 41 28.39 -6.76 10.76
CA THR A 41 28.96 -7.90 10.04
C THR A 41 29.97 -7.48 8.97
N GLY A 42 29.84 -6.28 8.42
CA GLY A 42 30.58 -5.83 7.22
C GLY A 42 29.98 -6.38 5.92
N ASP A 43 28.97 -7.24 5.99
CA ASP A 43 28.32 -7.84 4.84
C ASP A 43 27.23 -6.94 4.27
N ARG A 44 27.04 -7.00 2.95
CA ARG A 44 25.98 -6.29 2.27
C ARG A 44 24.79 -7.22 2.11
N SER A 45 23.63 -6.78 2.59
CA SER A 45 22.38 -7.50 2.30
C SER A 45 22.16 -7.60 0.80
N GLU A 46 22.04 -8.81 0.29
CA GLU A 46 21.70 -9.08 -1.10
C GLU A 46 20.18 -9.02 -1.32
N ARG A 47 19.79 -8.92 -2.59
CA ARG A 47 18.36 -8.99 -2.95
C ARG A 47 17.86 -10.41 -2.78
N SER A 48 16.88 -10.61 -1.92
CA SER A 48 16.26 -11.91 -1.62
C SER A 48 14.95 -12.17 -2.38
N GLY A 49 14.50 -11.22 -3.22
CA GLY A 49 13.21 -11.33 -3.90
C GLY A 49 12.06 -11.35 -2.91
N ASN A 50 11.20 -12.37 -2.99
CA ASN A 50 10.07 -12.58 -2.07
C ASN A 50 10.40 -13.52 -0.91
N THR A 51 11.66 -13.92 -0.72
CA THR A 51 12.05 -14.79 0.38
C THR A 51 12.30 -13.99 1.66
N ASP A 52 12.09 -14.63 2.80
CA ASP A 52 12.32 -14.06 4.13
C ASP A 52 13.27 -14.96 4.92
N GLU A 53 14.13 -14.40 5.76
CA GLU A 53 15.11 -15.17 6.54
C GLU A 53 14.48 -15.93 7.71
N ASN A 54 13.36 -15.45 8.24
CA ASN A 54 12.72 -15.98 9.42
C ASN A 54 11.50 -16.85 9.10
N PHE A 55 10.96 -16.74 7.87
CA PHE A 55 9.71 -17.38 7.46
C PHE A 55 9.89 -18.23 6.20
N TYR A 56 9.28 -19.40 6.17
CA TYR A 56 9.23 -20.24 4.97
C TYR A 56 8.14 -21.32 5.07
N PRO A 57 7.34 -21.58 3.98
CA PRO A 57 7.38 -20.84 2.72
C PRO A 57 6.92 -19.39 2.87
N HIS A 58 7.57 -18.51 2.12
CA HIS A 58 7.26 -17.10 2.02
C HIS A 58 7.50 -16.65 0.58
N GLY A 59 6.45 -16.20 -0.10
CA GLY A 59 6.58 -15.85 -1.52
C GLY A 59 5.26 -15.61 -2.21
N ALA A 60 5.33 -15.33 -3.52
CA ALA A 60 4.18 -15.22 -4.42
C ALA A 60 4.14 -16.45 -5.34
N PHE A 61 3.00 -17.12 -5.37
CA PHE A 61 2.77 -18.35 -6.12
C PHE A 61 1.73 -18.11 -7.20
N LYS A 62 2.00 -18.62 -8.41
CA LYS A 62 1.13 -18.40 -9.55
C LYS A 62 -0.15 -19.25 -9.45
N ALA A 63 -1.29 -18.58 -9.38
CA ALA A 63 -2.61 -19.19 -9.34
C ALA A 63 -3.21 -19.39 -10.74
N LEU A 64 -4.44 -19.89 -10.81
CA LEU A 64 -5.18 -20.03 -12.06
C LEU A 64 -5.49 -18.65 -12.65
N GLY A 65 -5.16 -18.45 -13.90
CA GLY A 65 -5.41 -17.23 -14.67
C GLY A 65 -4.13 -16.62 -15.24
N ASP A 66 -4.31 -15.55 -16.02
CA ASP A 66 -3.20 -14.76 -16.54
C ASP A 66 -2.77 -13.75 -15.48
N ASP A 67 -1.48 -13.65 -15.22
CA ASP A 67 -0.87 -12.76 -14.21
C ASP A 67 -1.57 -12.79 -12.83
N SER A 68 -2.02 -13.98 -12.42
CA SER A 68 -2.77 -14.19 -11.18
C SER A 68 -1.89 -14.85 -10.12
N TRP A 69 -1.76 -14.22 -8.96
CA TRP A 69 -0.81 -14.60 -7.92
C TRP A 69 -1.43 -14.60 -6.54
N VAL A 70 -0.93 -15.47 -5.66
CA VAL A 70 -1.25 -15.46 -4.24
C VAL A 70 0.05 -15.37 -3.45
N ALA A 71 0.15 -14.37 -2.60
CA ALA A 71 1.21 -14.27 -1.60
C ALA A 71 0.86 -15.19 -0.42
N ILE A 72 1.83 -15.98 0.04
CA ILE A 72 1.70 -16.86 1.20
C ILE A 72 2.89 -16.61 2.13
N ALA A 73 2.63 -16.52 3.45
CA ALA A 73 3.64 -16.39 4.47
C ALA A 73 3.36 -17.34 5.63
N VAL A 74 4.23 -18.32 5.83
CA VAL A 74 4.15 -19.26 6.96
C VAL A 74 5.10 -18.79 8.06
N THR A 75 4.55 -18.28 9.15
CA THR A 75 5.32 -17.65 10.23
C THR A 75 5.57 -18.59 11.42
N ASP A 76 4.84 -19.71 11.53
CA ASP A 76 5.00 -20.68 12.58
C ASP A 76 4.80 -22.13 12.12
N GLN A 77 4.99 -23.08 13.03
CA GLN A 77 4.93 -24.50 12.73
C GLN A 77 3.50 -25.02 12.53
N ASP A 78 2.50 -24.43 13.17
CA ASP A 78 1.12 -24.86 13.05
C ASP A 78 0.52 -24.41 11.71
N GLN A 79 0.86 -23.22 11.27
CA GLN A 79 0.54 -22.74 9.91
C GLN A 79 1.19 -23.63 8.83
N TRP A 80 2.45 -24.06 9.06
CA TRP A 80 3.09 -25.01 8.16
C TRP A 80 2.34 -26.33 8.06
N ARG A 81 2.01 -26.94 9.20
CA ARG A 81 1.25 -28.21 9.24
C ARG A 81 -0.09 -28.06 8.53
N THR A 82 -0.74 -26.94 8.71
CA THR A 82 -2.02 -26.63 8.08
C THR A 82 -1.87 -26.48 6.57
N LEU A 83 -0.91 -25.68 6.11
CA LEU A 83 -0.63 -25.53 4.69
C LEU A 83 -0.26 -26.86 4.04
N ALA A 84 0.64 -27.65 4.67
CA ALA A 84 1.06 -28.94 4.17
C ALA A 84 -0.11 -29.92 3.96
N LYS A 85 -1.12 -29.88 4.83
CA LYS A 85 -2.36 -30.66 4.66
C LYS A 85 -3.21 -30.16 3.49
N ILE A 86 -3.35 -28.85 3.36
CA ILE A 86 -4.14 -28.23 2.28
C ILE A 86 -3.56 -28.55 0.91
N VAL A 87 -2.23 -28.48 0.77
CA VAL A 87 -1.56 -28.70 -0.51
C VAL A 87 -1.21 -30.18 -0.76
N ASP A 88 -1.73 -31.08 0.08
CA ASP A 88 -1.47 -32.54 0.03
C ASP A 88 0.02 -32.87 -0.06
N ALA A 89 0.82 -32.19 0.78
CA ALA A 89 2.25 -32.46 0.84
C ALA A 89 2.52 -33.86 1.42
N PRO A 90 3.64 -34.52 1.08
CA PRO A 90 3.99 -35.82 1.66
C PRO A 90 3.95 -35.81 3.19
N ALA A 91 3.43 -36.86 3.79
CA ALA A 91 3.20 -36.94 5.24
C ALA A 91 4.47 -36.68 6.07
N GLU A 92 5.63 -37.11 5.58
CA GLU A 92 6.93 -36.85 6.21
C GLU A 92 7.34 -35.36 6.22
N PHE A 93 6.63 -34.49 5.48
CA PHE A 93 6.93 -33.05 5.44
C PHE A 93 6.21 -32.26 6.52
N MET A 94 5.16 -32.81 7.11
CA MET A 94 4.33 -32.08 8.09
C MET A 94 5.11 -31.64 9.32
N GLU A 95 6.13 -32.41 9.72
CA GLU A 95 6.95 -32.11 10.89
C GLU A 95 8.30 -31.46 10.58
N LEU A 96 8.53 -31.07 9.32
CA LEU A 96 9.77 -30.37 8.96
C LEU A 96 9.82 -29.01 9.68
N ASN A 97 10.96 -28.76 10.32
CA ASN A 97 11.26 -27.43 10.85
C ASN A 97 11.63 -26.44 9.72
N LEU A 98 11.80 -25.16 10.05
CA LEU A 98 12.11 -24.10 9.08
C LEU A 98 13.30 -24.43 8.19
N GLU A 99 14.41 -24.85 8.78
CA GLU A 99 15.65 -25.17 8.05
C GLU A 99 15.47 -26.37 7.11
N GLN A 100 14.80 -27.41 7.58
CA GLN A 100 14.49 -28.59 6.76
C GLN A 100 13.55 -28.27 5.59
N ARG A 101 12.59 -27.36 5.80
CA ARG A 101 11.72 -26.89 4.71
C ARG A 101 12.50 -26.16 3.64
N ARG A 102 13.45 -25.30 4.03
CA ARG A 102 14.33 -24.60 3.12
C ARG A 102 15.23 -25.52 2.31
N GLN A 103 15.83 -26.50 2.97
CA GLN A 103 16.67 -27.51 2.29
C GLN A 103 15.90 -28.34 1.26
N ARG A 104 14.57 -28.41 1.40
CA ARG A 104 13.67 -29.14 0.51
C ARG A 104 12.70 -28.21 -0.25
N SER A 105 13.13 -26.97 -0.48
CA SER A 105 12.29 -25.93 -1.09
C SER A 105 11.69 -26.35 -2.42
N ASP A 106 12.44 -27.08 -3.23
CA ASP A 106 11.98 -27.61 -4.51
C ASP A 106 10.71 -28.48 -4.39
N VAL A 107 10.64 -29.34 -3.39
CA VAL A 107 9.48 -30.21 -3.17
C VAL A 107 8.34 -29.45 -2.49
N VAL A 108 8.66 -28.60 -1.52
CA VAL A 108 7.66 -27.76 -0.83
C VAL A 108 6.96 -26.86 -1.82
N GLU A 109 7.71 -26.11 -2.62
CA GLU A 109 7.14 -25.21 -3.64
C GLU A 109 6.41 -25.96 -4.74
N LYS A 110 6.88 -27.15 -5.13
CA LYS A 110 6.17 -28.00 -6.08
C LYS A 110 4.78 -28.40 -5.57
N SER A 111 4.65 -28.76 -4.28
CA SER A 111 3.34 -29.08 -3.70
C SER A 111 2.42 -27.88 -3.67
N ILE A 112 2.92 -26.72 -3.28
CA ILE A 112 2.16 -25.46 -3.28
C ILE A 112 1.71 -25.10 -4.71
N ASN A 113 2.64 -25.11 -5.67
CA ASN A 113 2.35 -24.79 -7.07
C ASN A 113 1.35 -25.77 -7.70
N ALA A 114 1.44 -27.07 -7.40
CA ALA A 114 0.51 -28.06 -7.92
C ALA A 114 -0.93 -27.80 -7.43
N TRP A 115 -1.09 -27.42 -6.16
CA TRP A 115 -2.40 -27.09 -5.58
C TRP A 115 -2.94 -25.76 -6.12
N ILE A 116 -2.14 -24.68 -6.07
CA ILE A 116 -2.60 -23.32 -6.30
C ILE A 116 -2.85 -23.01 -7.79
N SER A 117 -2.11 -23.66 -8.71
CA SER A 117 -2.20 -23.41 -10.15
C SER A 117 -3.56 -23.75 -10.77
N SER A 118 -4.38 -24.54 -10.05
CA SER A 118 -5.72 -24.95 -10.51
C SER A 118 -6.87 -24.17 -9.84
N ILE A 119 -6.55 -23.19 -8.98
CA ILE A 119 -7.52 -22.48 -8.13
C ILE A 119 -7.43 -20.98 -8.43
N ALA A 120 -8.60 -20.32 -8.51
CA ALA A 120 -8.64 -18.84 -8.61
C ALA A 120 -7.98 -18.20 -7.38
N PRO A 121 -7.21 -17.10 -7.54
CA PRO A 121 -6.42 -16.52 -6.46
C PRO A 121 -7.26 -16.11 -5.24
N GLU A 122 -8.46 -15.56 -5.45
CA GLU A 122 -9.37 -15.18 -4.37
C GLU A 122 -9.83 -16.41 -3.57
N LYS A 123 -10.12 -17.51 -4.27
CA LYS A 123 -10.55 -18.76 -3.62
C LYS A 123 -9.43 -19.43 -2.85
N ALA A 124 -8.20 -19.40 -3.39
CA ALA A 124 -7.04 -19.90 -2.68
C ALA A 124 -6.76 -19.07 -1.42
N MET A 125 -6.87 -17.73 -1.51
CA MET A 125 -6.76 -16.82 -0.37
C MET A 125 -7.78 -17.15 0.72
N GLU A 126 -9.07 -17.30 0.37
CA GLU A 126 -10.13 -17.65 1.31
C GLU A 126 -9.83 -18.96 2.06
N ILE A 127 -9.51 -20.03 1.33
CA ILE A 127 -9.20 -21.34 1.92
C ILE A 127 -8.04 -21.24 2.91
N LEU A 128 -6.99 -20.52 2.55
CA LEU A 128 -5.81 -20.39 3.41
C LEU A 128 -6.10 -19.53 4.64
N GLN A 129 -6.79 -18.41 4.48
CA GLN A 129 -7.15 -17.51 5.58
C GLN A 129 -8.12 -18.18 6.57
N GLU A 130 -9.15 -18.88 6.08
CA GLU A 130 -10.08 -19.65 6.93
C GLU A 130 -9.37 -20.72 7.74
N ALA A 131 -8.29 -21.27 7.20
CA ALA A 131 -7.46 -22.26 7.89
C ALA A 131 -6.38 -21.63 8.80
N GLY A 132 -6.29 -20.30 8.88
CA GLY A 132 -5.32 -19.58 9.70
C GLY A 132 -3.92 -19.46 9.08
N VAL A 133 -3.78 -19.67 7.77
CA VAL A 133 -2.53 -19.47 7.04
C VAL A 133 -2.57 -18.08 6.38
N PRO A 134 -1.63 -17.18 6.71
CA PRO A 134 -1.57 -15.85 6.10
C PRO A 134 -1.37 -15.95 4.57
N ALA A 135 -2.34 -15.44 3.83
CA ALA A 135 -2.31 -15.39 2.38
C ALA A 135 -3.10 -14.19 1.85
N SER A 136 -2.73 -13.69 0.68
CA SER A 136 -3.47 -12.64 -0.01
C SER A 136 -3.37 -12.81 -1.53
N ALA A 137 -4.48 -12.66 -2.23
CA ALA A 137 -4.47 -12.56 -3.68
C ALA A 137 -3.82 -11.22 -4.10
N SER A 138 -3.14 -11.23 -5.24
CA SER A 138 -2.67 -10.00 -5.89
C SER A 138 -3.81 -9.44 -6.73
N PHE A 139 -4.32 -8.28 -6.34
CA PHE A 139 -5.47 -7.65 -7.00
C PHE A 139 -5.03 -6.60 -8.02
N THR A 140 -5.73 -6.55 -9.14
CA THR A 140 -5.68 -5.42 -10.08
C THR A 140 -6.39 -4.19 -9.49
N SER A 141 -6.14 -3.01 -10.07
CA SER A 141 -6.86 -1.79 -9.65
C SER A 141 -8.38 -1.92 -9.82
N GLU A 142 -8.84 -2.62 -10.85
CA GLU A 142 -10.26 -2.89 -11.07
C GLU A 142 -10.83 -3.77 -9.94
N GLN A 143 -10.17 -4.86 -9.61
CA GLN A 143 -10.60 -5.75 -8.52
C GLN A 143 -10.63 -5.03 -7.16
N LEU A 144 -9.67 -4.13 -6.90
CA LEU A 144 -9.68 -3.33 -5.67
C LEU A 144 -10.91 -2.43 -5.55
N THR A 145 -11.38 -1.84 -6.66
CA THR A 145 -12.60 -1.00 -6.62
C THR A 145 -13.86 -1.80 -6.31
N HIS A 146 -13.85 -3.13 -6.52
CA HIS A 146 -14.94 -4.04 -6.21
C HIS A 146 -14.74 -4.82 -4.91
N SER A 147 -13.68 -4.51 -4.14
CA SER A 147 -13.41 -5.18 -2.86
C SER A 147 -14.46 -4.83 -1.81
N ASP A 148 -15.18 -5.83 -1.32
CA ASP A 148 -16.17 -5.67 -0.25
C ASP A 148 -15.56 -5.01 0.98
N HIS A 149 -14.36 -5.45 1.39
CA HIS A 149 -13.64 -4.89 2.53
C HIS A 149 -13.35 -3.38 2.37
N LEU A 150 -12.86 -2.94 1.20
CA LEU A 150 -12.57 -1.53 0.95
C LEU A 150 -13.84 -0.69 0.85
N ASN A 151 -14.90 -1.26 0.25
CA ASN A 151 -16.19 -0.60 0.13
C ASN A 151 -16.90 -0.47 1.49
N GLU A 152 -16.92 -1.52 2.31
CA GLU A 152 -17.46 -1.47 3.67
C GLU A 152 -16.72 -0.48 4.58
N ARG A 153 -15.41 -0.31 4.37
CA ARG A 153 -14.62 0.69 5.07
C ARG A 153 -14.83 2.12 4.54
N GLY A 154 -15.59 2.31 3.46
CA GLY A 154 -15.74 3.62 2.82
C GLY A 154 -14.43 4.18 2.26
N PHE A 155 -13.53 3.28 1.82
CA PHE A 155 -12.22 3.70 1.29
C PHE A 155 -12.32 4.40 -0.06
N PHE A 156 -13.43 4.24 -0.77
CA PHE A 156 -13.68 4.91 -2.04
C PHE A 156 -14.84 5.87 -1.95
N GLU A 157 -14.71 7.02 -2.60
CA GLU A 157 -15.75 8.04 -2.74
C GLU A 157 -15.97 8.39 -4.22
N MET A 158 -17.23 8.55 -4.61
CA MET A 158 -17.58 9.04 -5.95
C MET A 158 -17.47 10.56 -5.98
N LEU A 159 -16.59 11.07 -6.82
CA LEU A 159 -16.43 12.50 -7.03
C LEU A 159 -16.65 12.85 -8.50
N ASP A 160 -17.42 13.92 -8.73
CA ASP A 160 -17.66 14.44 -10.08
C ASP A 160 -16.46 15.25 -10.56
N ASP A 161 -16.01 14.99 -11.78
CA ASP A 161 -15.03 15.83 -12.47
C ASP A 161 -15.68 17.11 -13.05
N ARG A 162 -14.87 17.96 -13.71
CA ARG A 162 -15.36 19.20 -14.31
C ARG A 162 -16.40 18.99 -15.41
N ASN A 163 -16.42 17.81 -16.04
CA ASN A 163 -17.34 17.48 -17.14
C ASN A 163 -18.64 16.86 -16.61
N GLY A 164 -18.74 16.66 -15.30
CA GLY A 164 -19.85 15.98 -14.64
C GLY A 164 -19.78 14.46 -14.74
N GLU A 165 -18.60 13.89 -15.05
CA GLU A 165 -18.36 12.47 -14.99
C GLU A 165 -17.95 12.09 -13.57
N SER A 166 -18.67 11.14 -12.98
CA SER A 166 -18.35 10.61 -11.66
C SER A 166 -17.20 9.60 -11.71
N ARG A 167 -16.23 9.77 -10.84
CA ARG A 167 -15.08 8.87 -10.72
C ARG A 167 -14.90 8.40 -9.29
N LEU A 168 -14.56 7.12 -9.15
CA LEU A 168 -14.26 6.52 -7.86
C LEU A 168 -12.81 6.87 -7.47
N LEU A 169 -12.64 7.59 -6.37
CA LEU A 169 -11.34 7.99 -5.85
C LEU A 169 -11.10 7.42 -4.46
N PRO A 170 -9.84 7.04 -4.12
CA PRO A 170 -9.51 6.59 -2.78
C PRO A 170 -9.58 7.75 -1.79
N THR A 171 -10.11 7.47 -0.61
CA THR A 171 -10.19 8.40 0.53
C THR A 171 -9.01 8.24 1.49
N LEU A 172 -9.10 8.80 2.68
CA LEU A 172 -8.10 8.63 3.73
C LEU A 172 -8.18 7.22 4.35
N PRO A 173 -7.03 6.59 4.66
CA PRO A 173 -7.01 5.21 5.19
C PRO A 173 -7.34 5.11 6.69
N TRP A 174 -7.87 6.15 7.31
CA TRP A 174 -8.25 6.18 8.72
C TRP A 174 -9.64 6.76 8.92
N HIS A 175 -10.27 6.37 10.02
CA HIS A 175 -11.50 6.94 10.51
C HIS A 175 -11.19 7.78 11.75
N TRP A 176 -11.93 8.87 11.96
CA TRP A 176 -11.82 9.71 13.14
C TRP A 176 -13.05 9.51 14.01
N ASP A 177 -12.85 9.07 15.25
CA ASP A 177 -13.92 8.75 16.23
C ASP A 177 -14.99 7.79 15.68
N GLY A 178 -14.59 6.88 14.77
CA GLY A 178 -15.48 5.93 14.09
C GLY A 178 -16.15 6.46 12.83
N ASP A 179 -16.06 7.75 12.55
CA ASP A 179 -16.58 8.34 11.34
C ASP A 179 -15.58 8.27 10.20
N ILE A 180 -16.09 8.06 8.98
CA ILE A 180 -15.30 8.20 7.76
C ILE A 180 -15.08 9.70 7.54
N VAL A 181 -13.81 10.11 7.50
CA VAL A 181 -13.47 11.51 7.19
C VAL A 181 -13.58 11.72 5.68
N LEU A 182 -14.76 12.07 5.22
CA LEU A 182 -15.02 12.48 3.85
C LEU A 182 -14.88 14.00 3.79
N ASN A 183 -13.80 14.48 3.25
CA ASN A 183 -13.63 15.91 2.98
C ASN A 183 -12.77 16.14 1.76
N PHE A 184 -13.12 15.47 0.68
CA PHE A 184 -12.52 15.69 -0.61
C PHE A 184 -13.44 16.54 -1.47
N GLY A 185 -13.02 17.78 -1.68
CA GLY A 185 -13.58 18.57 -2.76
C GLY A 185 -13.12 18.03 -4.11
N ARG A 186 -13.76 18.48 -5.17
CA ARG A 186 -13.29 18.24 -6.54
C ARG A 186 -11.82 18.63 -6.67
N PRO A 187 -10.99 17.84 -7.38
CA PRO A 187 -9.61 18.22 -7.68
C PRO A 187 -9.57 19.63 -8.32
N PRO A 188 -8.63 20.49 -7.91
CA PRO A 188 -8.55 21.84 -8.46
C PRO A 188 -8.21 21.81 -9.96
N ASP A 189 -8.87 22.64 -10.72
CA ASP A 189 -8.55 22.90 -12.12
C ASP A 189 -7.37 23.86 -12.25
N LEU A 190 -6.61 23.74 -13.33
CA LEU A 190 -5.58 24.72 -13.62
C LEU A 190 -6.21 26.12 -13.75
N GLY A 191 -5.78 27.06 -12.92
CA GLY A 191 -6.33 28.40 -12.85
C GLY A 191 -7.72 28.52 -12.23
N GLY A 192 -8.33 27.43 -11.74
CA GLY A 192 -9.70 27.43 -11.21
C GLY A 192 -9.93 28.41 -10.05
N ASP A 193 -8.95 28.58 -9.19
CA ASP A 193 -9.01 29.50 -8.04
C ASP A 193 -8.30 30.84 -8.29
N THR A 194 -7.77 31.08 -9.49
CA THR A 194 -6.96 32.26 -9.76
C THR A 194 -7.72 33.55 -9.46
N ARG A 195 -8.96 33.69 -9.95
CA ARG A 195 -9.78 34.88 -9.69
C ARG A 195 -10.12 35.04 -8.21
N PHE A 196 -10.44 33.97 -7.51
CA PHE A 196 -10.69 34.00 -6.07
C PHE A 196 -9.45 34.50 -5.31
N VAL A 197 -8.27 33.96 -5.61
CA VAL A 197 -7.01 34.36 -4.95
C VAL A 197 -6.70 35.82 -5.23
N LEU A 198 -6.77 36.28 -6.50
CA LEU A 198 -6.44 37.62 -6.86
C LEU A 198 -7.45 38.63 -6.28
N HIS A 199 -8.75 38.38 -6.40
CA HIS A 199 -9.78 39.28 -5.89
C HIS A 199 -9.90 39.24 -4.36
N SER A 200 -10.18 38.03 -3.80
CA SER A 200 -10.61 37.91 -2.40
C SER A 200 -9.43 37.88 -1.39
N ILE A 201 -8.26 37.42 -1.81
CA ILE A 201 -7.08 37.35 -0.93
C ILE A 201 -6.14 38.51 -1.15
N LEU A 202 -5.86 38.85 -2.42
CA LEU A 202 -4.87 39.87 -2.75
C LEU A 202 -5.50 41.26 -3.02
N GLY A 203 -6.84 41.38 -3.13
CA GLY A 203 -7.54 42.65 -3.27
C GLY A 203 -7.44 43.33 -4.63
N TYR A 204 -7.12 42.58 -5.68
CA TYR A 204 -7.11 43.11 -7.03
C TYR A 204 -8.54 43.47 -7.51
N PRO A 205 -8.77 44.61 -8.13
CA PRO A 205 -10.05 44.92 -8.76
C PRO A 205 -10.32 43.98 -9.95
N ASP A 206 -11.59 43.66 -10.17
CA ASP A 206 -11.99 42.79 -11.28
C ASP A 206 -11.51 43.29 -12.65
N GLU A 207 -11.50 44.62 -12.87
CA GLU A 207 -10.99 45.23 -14.11
C GLU A 207 -9.51 44.90 -14.39
N ASP A 208 -8.69 44.79 -13.34
CA ASP A 208 -7.28 44.42 -13.45
C ASP A 208 -7.12 42.97 -13.78
N ILE A 209 -7.93 42.10 -13.13
CA ILE A 209 -7.95 40.65 -13.38
C ILE A 209 -8.36 40.39 -14.83
N ASP A 210 -9.45 41.02 -15.29
CA ASP A 210 -9.91 40.88 -16.66
C ASP A 210 -8.86 41.36 -17.70
N ARG A 211 -8.09 42.38 -17.36
CA ARG A 211 -6.97 42.84 -18.20
C ARG A 211 -5.85 41.79 -18.25
N MET A 212 -5.52 41.16 -17.12
CA MET A 212 -4.50 40.11 -17.05
C MET A 212 -4.94 38.85 -17.83
N GLU A 213 -6.21 38.46 -17.70
CA GLU A 213 -6.78 37.33 -18.45
C GLU A 213 -6.73 37.63 -19.99
N LYS A 214 -7.17 38.80 -20.43
CA LYS A 214 -7.11 39.21 -21.85
C LYS A 214 -5.70 39.29 -22.40
N ALA A 215 -4.72 39.60 -21.54
CA ALA A 215 -3.32 39.65 -21.93
C ALA A 215 -2.66 38.24 -21.93
N GLY A 216 -3.39 37.16 -21.54
CA GLY A 216 -2.86 35.82 -21.45
C GLY A 216 -1.85 35.64 -20.30
N ALA A 217 -1.87 36.50 -19.29
CA ALA A 217 -1.01 36.43 -18.13
C ALA A 217 -1.56 35.46 -17.06
N LEU A 218 -2.83 35.07 -17.16
CA LEU A 218 -3.53 34.14 -16.29
C LEU A 218 -4.02 32.96 -17.13
N THR A 219 -3.87 31.75 -16.59
CA THR A 219 -4.35 30.48 -17.17
C THR A 219 -5.54 29.99 -16.37
#